data_dbc3bbdf57d7fe633b827ca7dc11c3df
#
_entry.id   dbc3bbdf57d7fe633b827ca7dc11c3df
#
_cell.length_a   1.000
_cell.length_b   1.000
_cell.length_c   1.000
_cell.angle_alpha   90.00
_cell.angle_beta   90.00
_cell.angle_gamma   90.00
#
_symmetry.space_group_name_H-M   'P 1'
#
loop_
_entity.id
_entity.type
_entity.pdbx_description
1 polymer ?
#
loop_
_entity_poly.entity_id
_entity_poly.type
_entity_poly.pdbx_seq_one_letter_code
_entity_poly.pdbx_strand_id
1 'polypeptide(L)'
;MGALVLTGCSERQEASTTLPTTEAAPTTEALPTLGPADFPVPEEAREQTPEGAVEFVRYYVALTKHLAVNSRDPEPLLQLSQDCRTCNQIAQALTADLAASYSYREYAYEFDEYGPALVDGETAEVGFAYVQGPITAVDQAGQIVPDRSAATPEELQSGASLLWNEDLQSWVITGLTVG
;
A
#
# COMPACT_ATOMS: atom_id res chain seq x y z
N MET A 1 -57.11 -73.54 -9.29
CA MET A 1 -56.67 -73.12 -7.93
C MET A 1 -55.20 -72.99 -7.97
N GLY A 2 -54.71 -71.77 -8.13
CA GLY A 2 -53.28 -71.41 -8.22
C GLY A 2 -52.83 -70.67 -6.99
N ALA A 3 -51.84 -71.21 -6.32
CA ALA A 3 -51.19 -70.52 -5.18
C ALA A 3 -49.97 -69.81 -5.68
N LEU A 4 -49.95 -68.50 -5.53
CA LEU A 4 -48.76 -67.60 -5.74
C LEU A 4 -47.98 -67.53 -4.46
N VAL A 5 -46.74 -67.98 -4.52
CA VAL A 5 -45.77 -67.81 -3.43
C VAL A 5 -44.92 -66.58 -3.75
N LEU A 6 -45.01 -65.54 -2.95
CA LEU A 6 -44.16 -64.34 -2.99
C LEU A 6 -42.93 -64.58 -2.09
N THR A 7 -41.79 -64.78 -2.72
CA THR A 7 -40.48 -64.74 -2.02
C THR A 7 -39.97 -63.29 -1.99
N GLY A 8 -40.00 -62.63 -0.80
CA GLY A 8 -39.38 -61.35 -0.58
C GLY A 8 -37.91 -61.53 -0.29
N CYS A 9 -37.06 -61.03 -1.18
CA CYS A 9 -35.64 -60.82 -0.88
C CYS A 9 -35.50 -59.55 -0.06
N SER A 10 -35.10 -59.66 1.21
CA SER A 10 -34.69 -58.54 2.04
C SER A 10 -33.21 -58.36 1.84
N GLU A 11 -32.84 -57.40 1.01
CA GLU A 11 -31.45 -56.92 0.94
C GLU A 11 -31.16 -56.10 2.18
N ARG A 12 -30.20 -56.57 2.95
CA ARG A 12 -29.67 -55.87 4.12
C ARG A 12 -28.78 -54.73 3.61
N GLN A 13 -29.31 -53.51 3.64
CA GLN A 13 -28.56 -52.28 3.33
C GLN A 13 -27.54 -52.03 4.43
N GLU A 14 -26.28 -52.26 4.14
CA GLU A 14 -25.19 -51.90 5.06
C GLU A 14 -25.08 -50.37 5.12
N ALA A 15 -25.21 -49.81 6.31
CA ALA A 15 -25.05 -48.40 6.55
C ALA A 15 -23.56 -48.00 6.27
N SER A 16 -23.38 -47.17 5.26
CA SER A 16 -22.07 -46.57 4.96
C SER A 16 -21.66 -45.68 6.13
N THR A 17 -20.65 -46.10 6.88
CA THR A 17 -20.06 -45.35 8.01
C THR A 17 -18.98 -44.37 7.57
N THR A 18 -18.94 -43.96 6.33
CA THR A 18 -18.05 -42.93 5.87
C THR A 18 -18.67 -41.57 6.18
N LEU A 19 -18.22 -40.95 7.28
CA LEU A 19 -18.48 -39.54 7.56
C LEU A 19 -17.89 -38.73 6.39
N PRO A 20 -18.62 -37.73 5.86
CA PRO A 20 -18.04 -36.82 4.89
C PRO A 20 -16.83 -36.11 5.57
N THR A 21 -15.65 -36.36 5.04
CA THR A 21 -14.49 -35.56 5.39
C THR A 21 -14.78 -34.12 4.97
N THR A 22 -15.05 -33.25 5.91
CA THR A 22 -15.12 -31.82 5.66
C THR A 22 -13.75 -31.41 5.14
N GLU A 23 -13.66 -31.22 3.84
CA GLU A 23 -12.50 -30.62 3.21
C GLU A 23 -12.30 -29.25 3.89
N ALA A 24 -11.19 -29.08 4.61
CA ALA A 24 -10.88 -27.82 5.24
C ALA A 24 -10.84 -26.75 4.13
N ALA A 25 -11.66 -25.72 4.29
CA ALA A 25 -11.59 -24.57 3.40
C ALA A 25 -10.13 -24.09 3.34
N PRO A 26 -9.61 -23.71 2.15
CA PRO A 26 -8.27 -23.20 2.04
C PRO A 26 -8.13 -22.03 3.03
N THR A 27 -7.20 -22.14 3.95
CA THR A 27 -6.84 -21.05 4.84
C THR A 27 -6.22 -20.00 3.94
N THR A 28 -6.97 -18.94 3.62
CA THR A 28 -6.41 -17.76 2.95
C THR A 28 -5.38 -17.20 3.93
N GLU A 29 -4.11 -17.37 3.59
CA GLU A 29 -3.03 -16.79 4.37
C GLU A 29 -3.26 -15.27 4.41
N ALA A 30 -3.34 -14.70 5.60
CA ALA A 30 -3.62 -13.28 5.75
C ALA A 30 -2.44 -12.50 5.15
N LEU A 31 -2.73 -11.54 4.29
CA LEU A 31 -1.72 -10.68 3.70
C LEU A 31 -0.92 -9.97 4.80
N PRO A 32 0.40 -9.80 4.64
CA PRO A 32 1.20 -9.05 5.61
C PRO A 32 0.66 -7.63 5.75
N THR A 33 0.62 -7.12 6.98
CA THR A 33 0.24 -5.73 7.22
C THR A 33 1.37 -4.82 6.76
N LEU A 34 1.06 -3.88 5.86
CA LEU A 34 2.01 -2.92 5.30
C LEU A 34 1.59 -1.50 5.65
N GLY A 35 2.59 -0.65 5.93
CA GLY A 35 2.38 0.72 6.39
C GLY A 35 2.09 0.81 7.89
N PRO A 36 1.95 2.04 8.44
CA PRO A 36 1.59 2.26 9.82
C PRO A 36 0.21 1.69 10.17
N ALA A 37 0.01 1.29 11.41
CA ALA A 37 -1.27 0.71 11.85
C ALA A 37 -2.46 1.67 11.71
N ASP A 38 -2.22 2.97 11.82
CA ASP A 38 -3.21 4.05 11.64
C ASP A 38 -3.28 4.57 10.19
N PHE A 39 -2.41 4.07 9.31
CA PHE A 39 -2.37 4.42 7.89
C PHE A 39 -1.86 3.23 7.05
N PRO A 40 -2.59 2.10 7.01
CA PRO A 40 -2.19 0.91 6.28
C PRO A 40 -2.29 1.10 4.76
N VAL A 41 -1.54 0.28 3.99
CA VAL A 41 -1.67 0.21 2.53
C VAL A 41 -3.08 -0.27 2.18
N PRO A 42 -3.86 0.47 1.37
CA PRO A 42 -5.18 0.06 0.91
C PRO A 42 -5.15 -1.23 0.08
N GLU A 43 -6.24 -1.98 0.09
CA GLU A 43 -6.32 -3.25 -0.67
C GLU A 43 -6.16 -3.01 -2.17
N GLU A 44 -6.78 -1.97 -2.72
CA GLU A 44 -6.68 -1.57 -4.12
C GLU A 44 -5.26 -1.21 -4.56
N ALA A 45 -4.44 -0.67 -3.66
CA ALA A 45 -3.02 -0.38 -3.90
C ALA A 45 -2.14 -1.63 -3.91
N ARG A 46 -2.70 -2.79 -3.57
CA ARG A 46 -2.02 -4.09 -3.54
C ARG A 46 -2.41 -4.99 -4.70
N GLU A 47 -3.02 -4.45 -5.72
CA GLU A 47 -3.34 -5.17 -6.94
C GLU A 47 -2.22 -5.01 -7.97
N GLN A 48 -1.81 -6.11 -8.61
CA GLN A 48 -0.83 -6.10 -9.70
C GLN A 48 -1.51 -5.68 -11.02
N THR A 49 -2.09 -4.48 -11.02
CA THR A 49 -2.83 -3.87 -12.12
C THR A 49 -2.35 -2.44 -12.37
N PRO A 50 -2.64 -1.84 -13.55
CA PRO A 50 -2.35 -0.42 -13.77
C PRO A 50 -2.98 0.51 -12.74
N GLU A 51 -4.22 0.24 -12.35
CA GLU A 51 -4.95 1.01 -11.35
C GLU A 51 -4.32 0.83 -9.97
N GLY A 52 -3.98 -0.41 -9.58
CA GLY A 52 -3.32 -0.72 -8.32
C GLY A 52 -1.96 -0.04 -8.19
N ALA A 53 -1.18 0.03 -9.30
CA ALA A 53 0.09 0.74 -9.32
C ALA A 53 -0.07 2.26 -9.09
N VAL A 54 -1.10 2.89 -9.69
CA VAL A 54 -1.42 4.31 -9.46
C VAL A 54 -1.83 4.53 -8.00
N GLU A 55 -2.73 3.70 -7.45
CA GLU A 55 -3.18 3.82 -6.06
C GLU A 55 -2.03 3.59 -5.06
N PHE A 56 -1.08 2.71 -5.39
CA PHE A 56 0.12 2.53 -4.57
C PHE A 56 0.98 3.80 -4.53
N VAL A 57 1.23 4.44 -5.68
CA VAL A 57 2.00 5.71 -5.70
C VAL A 57 1.25 6.81 -4.96
N ARG A 58 -0.07 6.93 -5.15
CA ARG A 58 -0.93 7.86 -4.42
C ARG A 58 -0.82 7.65 -2.90
N TYR A 59 -0.90 6.39 -2.46
CA TYR A 59 -0.71 6.03 -1.07
C TYR A 59 0.69 6.41 -0.57
N TYR A 60 1.76 6.11 -1.34
CA TYR A 60 3.14 6.39 -0.93
C TYR A 60 3.39 7.90 -0.74
N VAL A 61 2.86 8.73 -1.64
CA VAL A 61 2.90 10.19 -1.49
C VAL A 61 2.11 10.64 -0.25
N ALA A 62 0.92 10.10 -0.04
CA ALA A 62 0.11 10.39 1.15
C ALA A 62 0.79 9.94 2.45
N LEU A 63 1.47 8.79 2.43
CA LEU A 63 2.26 8.28 3.55
C LEU A 63 3.39 9.23 3.93
N THR A 64 4.08 9.83 2.94
CA THR A 64 5.12 10.82 3.20
C THR A 64 4.60 11.98 4.04
N LYS A 65 3.44 12.55 3.68
CA LYS A 65 2.77 13.59 4.47
C LYS A 65 2.34 13.07 5.83
N HIS A 66 1.70 11.90 5.88
CA HIS A 66 1.22 11.30 7.14
C HIS A 66 2.37 11.18 8.15
N LEU A 67 3.51 10.66 7.72
CA LEU A 67 4.69 10.51 8.58
C LEU A 67 5.28 11.86 8.97
N ALA A 68 5.40 12.83 8.06
CA ALA A 68 5.92 14.15 8.36
C ALA A 68 5.10 14.86 9.46
N VAL A 69 3.79 14.75 9.40
CA VAL A 69 2.88 15.42 10.33
C VAL A 69 2.81 14.70 11.68
N ASN A 70 2.80 13.35 11.68
CA ASN A 70 2.46 12.55 12.87
C ASN A 70 3.70 11.99 13.60
N SER A 71 4.47 11.11 12.97
CA SER A 71 5.52 10.34 13.64
C SER A 71 6.93 10.77 13.29
N ARG A 72 7.17 11.17 12.05
CA ARG A 72 8.51 11.39 11.44
C ARG A 72 9.38 10.12 11.44
N ASP A 73 8.78 8.95 11.69
CA ASP A 73 9.43 7.65 11.57
C ASP A 73 9.53 7.28 10.08
N PRO A 74 10.73 7.12 9.51
CA PRO A 74 10.90 6.81 8.09
C PRO A 74 10.67 5.33 7.75
N GLU A 75 10.63 4.43 8.72
CA GLU A 75 10.63 2.98 8.51
C GLU A 75 9.52 2.52 7.54
N PRO A 76 8.27 3.00 7.65
CA PRO A 76 7.23 2.58 6.72
C PRO A 76 7.50 2.96 5.25
N LEU A 77 8.17 4.10 4.99
CA LEU A 77 8.58 4.46 3.62
C LEU A 77 9.68 3.54 3.10
N LEU A 78 10.63 3.18 3.96
CA LEU A 78 11.74 2.31 3.58
C LEU A 78 11.29 0.87 3.33
N GLN A 79 10.29 0.37 4.07
CA GLN A 79 9.67 -0.93 3.82
C GLN A 79 9.00 -1.03 2.43
N LEU A 80 8.50 0.08 1.93
CA LEU A 80 7.76 0.17 0.66
C LEU A 80 8.63 0.73 -0.49
N SER A 81 9.95 0.76 -0.31
CA SER A 81 10.88 1.19 -1.34
C SER A 81 12.15 0.33 -1.37
N GLN A 82 12.74 0.20 -2.55
CA GLN A 82 13.97 -0.57 -2.76
C GLN A 82 14.88 0.22 -3.72
N ASP A 83 16.16 0.40 -3.36
CA ASP A 83 17.17 1.07 -4.19
C ASP A 83 16.77 2.49 -4.68
N CYS A 84 15.82 3.12 -4.02
CA CYS A 84 15.27 4.42 -4.38
C CYS A 84 16.02 5.56 -3.69
N ARG A 85 16.80 6.33 -4.47
CA ARG A 85 17.57 7.46 -3.93
C ARG A 85 16.68 8.53 -3.30
N THR A 86 15.64 8.97 -4.00
CA THR A 86 14.72 10.02 -3.52
C THR A 86 13.98 9.57 -2.27
N CYS A 87 13.55 8.29 -2.21
CA CYS A 87 12.91 7.72 -1.03
C CYS A 87 13.84 7.79 0.20
N ASN A 88 15.12 7.45 0.02
CA ASN A 88 16.13 7.57 1.08
C ASN A 88 16.36 9.03 1.51
N GLN A 89 16.32 10.00 0.59
CA GLN A 89 16.44 11.42 0.91
C GLN A 89 15.23 11.91 1.73
N ILE A 90 14.02 11.48 1.39
CA ILE A 90 12.80 11.78 2.15
C ILE A 90 12.90 11.17 3.56
N ALA A 91 13.32 9.92 3.69
CA ALA A 91 13.52 9.24 4.97
C ALA A 91 14.56 9.97 5.86
N GLN A 92 15.66 10.43 5.27
CA GLN A 92 16.67 11.23 5.97
C GLN A 92 16.12 12.57 6.43
N ALA A 93 15.30 13.24 5.61
CA ALA A 93 14.65 14.49 5.98
C ALA A 93 13.72 14.32 7.18
N LEU A 94 12.87 13.28 7.17
CA LEU A 94 11.99 12.95 8.31
C LEU A 94 12.78 12.69 9.59
N THR A 95 13.88 11.95 9.50
CA THR A 95 14.78 11.69 10.64
C THR A 95 15.40 12.97 11.17
N ALA A 96 15.85 13.86 10.29
CA ALA A 96 16.43 15.15 10.67
C ALA A 96 15.39 16.06 11.34
N ASP A 97 14.17 16.09 10.83
CA ASP A 97 13.07 16.88 11.37
C ASP A 97 12.64 16.37 12.77
N LEU A 98 12.64 15.05 12.97
CA LEU A 98 12.42 14.45 14.28
C LEU A 98 13.51 14.85 15.27
N ALA A 99 14.78 14.76 14.87
CA ALA A 99 15.92 15.11 15.71
C ALA A 99 15.93 16.61 16.09
N ALA A 100 15.49 17.47 15.15
CA ALA A 100 15.36 18.91 15.38
C ALA A 100 14.05 19.27 16.12
N SER A 101 13.18 18.30 16.36
CA SER A 101 11.84 18.48 16.97
C SER A 101 10.97 19.48 16.20
N TYR A 102 11.10 19.49 14.89
CA TYR A 102 10.21 20.26 14.03
C TYR A 102 8.81 19.63 14.01
N SER A 103 7.81 20.46 13.77
CA SER A 103 6.44 20.02 13.58
C SER A 103 5.77 20.78 12.44
N TYR A 104 4.83 20.11 11.76
CA TYR A 104 4.14 20.69 10.62
C TYR A 104 2.72 21.13 11.04
N ARG A 105 2.41 22.43 10.91
CA ARG A 105 1.10 23.02 11.16
C ARG A 105 0.22 22.96 9.93
N GLU A 106 0.86 23.01 8.75
CA GLU A 106 0.22 22.93 7.46
C GLU A 106 1.09 22.07 6.56
N TYR A 107 0.46 21.19 5.79
CA TYR A 107 1.11 20.37 4.77
C TYR A 107 0.06 20.02 3.73
N ALA A 108 -0.09 20.89 2.73
CA ALA A 108 -1.04 20.69 1.63
C ALA A 108 -0.31 20.13 0.40
N TYR A 109 -1.00 19.25 -0.32
CA TYR A 109 -0.60 18.77 -1.66
C TYR A 109 -1.82 18.24 -2.39
N GLU A 110 -1.71 18.16 -3.73
CA GLU A 110 -2.64 17.44 -4.59
C GLU A 110 -1.84 16.43 -5.42
N PHE A 111 -2.49 15.35 -5.81
CA PHE A 111 -1.91 14.29 -6.65
C PHE A 111 -2.88 14.03 -7.81
N ASP A 112 -2.42 14.33 -9.02
CA ASP A 112 -3.18 14.16 -10.25
C ASP A 112 -2.41 13.21 -11.19
N GLU A 113 -2.95 12.00 -11.41
CA GLU A 113 -2.37 11.06 -12.35
C GLU A 113 -2.50 11.54 -13.81
N TYR A 114 -1.46 11.32 -14.61
CA TYR A 114 -1.52 11.64 -16.07
C TYR A 114 -2.25 10.58 -16.91
N GLY A 115 -2.63 9.47 -16.29
CA GLY A 115 -3.30 8.35 -16.93
C GLY A 115 -2.95 7.03 -16.23
N PRO A 116 -3.38 5.90 -16.81
CA PRO A 116 -3.09 4.58 -16.25
C PRO A 116 -1.57 4.32 -16.22
N ALA A 117 -1.13 3.55 -15.24
CA ALA A 117 0.25 3.08 -15.18
C ALA A 117 0.60 2.23 -16.40
N LEU A 118 1.85 2.29 -16.82
CA LEU A 118 2.42 1.37 -17.81
C LEU A 118 2.97 0.15 -17.05
N VAL A 119 2.25 -0.97 -17.12
CA VAL A 119 2.64 -2.22 -16.45
C VAL A 119 3.24 -3.17 -17.46
N ASP A 120 4.44 -3.72 -17.15
CA ASP A 120 5.10 -4.77 -17.91
C ASP A 120 5.61 -5.86 -16.95
N GLY A 121 4.84 -6.95 -16.83
CA GLY A 121 5.12 -8.04 -15.89
C GLY A 121 5.12 -7.55 -14.44
N GLU A 122 6.27 -7.61 -13.80
CA GLU A 122 6.47 -7.21 -12.40
C GLU A 122 6.86 -5.74 -12.24
N THR A 123 6.99 -4.97 -13.32
CA THR A 123 7.37 -3.56 -13.27
C THR A 123 6.21 -2.65 -13.66
N ALA A 124 6.19 -1.44 -13.12
CA ALA A 124 5.25 -0.42 -13.52
C ALA A 124 5.88 0.98 -13.50
N GLU A 125 5.38 1.85 -14.39
CA GLU A 125 5.73 3.26 -14.44
C GLU A 125 4.46 4.09 -14.29
N VAL A 126 4.49 5.05 -13.36
CA VAL A 126 3.38 5.96 -13.06
C VAL A 126 3.83 7.39 -13.25
N GLY A 127 3.14 8.14 -14.13
CA GLY A 127 3.34 9.57 -14.29
C GLY A 127 2.24 10.36 -13.56
N PHE A 128 2.62 11.42 -12.86
CA PHE A 128 1.66 12.26 -12.12
C PHE A 128 2.15 13.70 -11.95
N ALA A 129 1.20 14.62 -11.73
CA ALA A 129 1.50 15.93 -11.18
C ALA A 129 1.44 15.87 -9.65
N TYR A 130 2.49 16.35 -9.01
CA TYR A 130 2.47 16.64 -7.57
C TYR A 130 2.35 18.15 -7.39
N VAL A 131 1.19 18.62 -6.96
CA VAL A 131 0.99 20.04 -6.66
C VAL A 131 1.29 20.24 -5.18
N GLN A 132 2.50 20.72 -4.90
CA GLN A 132 2.86 21.10 -3.55
C GLN A 132 2.07 22.34 -3.16
N GLY A 133 1.23 22.23 -2.15
CA GLY A 133 0.54 23.37 -1.54
C GLY A 133 1.38 24.04 -0.43
N PRO A 134 0.77 24.93 0.35
CA PRO A 134 1.47 25.53 1.49
C PRO A 134 1.94 24.48 2.49
N ILE A 135 3.20 24.63 2.92
CA ILE A 135 3.82 23.85 3.99
C ILE A 135 4.32 24.81 5.04
N THR A 136 3.94 24.60 6.30
CA THR A 136 4.44 25.42 7.43
C THR A 136 5.01 24.50 8.50
N ALA A 137 6.34 24.44 8.55
CA ALA A 137 7.08 23.79 9.62
C ALA A 137 7.45 24.79 10.71
N VAL A 138 7.41 24.35 11.97
CA VAL A 138 7.80 25.18 13.12
C VAL A 138 8.74 24.39 14.04
N ASP A 139 9.60 25.12 14.73
CA ASP A 139 10.47 24.60 15.77
C ASP A 139 9.73 24.45 17.13
N GLN A 140 10.45 24.03 18.18
CA GLN A 140 9.90 23.88 19.53
C GLN A 140 9.39 25.21 20.14
N ALA A 141 9.92 26.36 19.72
CA ALA A 141 9.47 27.67 20.14
C ALA A 141 8.26 28.17 19.33
N GLY A 142 7.82 27.39 18.33
CA GLY A 142 6.73 27.76 17.44
C GLY A 142 7.13 28.75 16.33
N GLN A 143 8.44 28.95 16.11
CA GLN A 143 8.95 29.81 15.04
C GLN A 143 9.00 29.03 13.73
N ILE A 144 8.68 29.72 12.63
CA ILE A 144 8.69 29.12 11.28
C ILE A 144 10.13 28.73 10.92
N VAL A 145 10.29 27.53 10.40
CA VAL A 145 11.54 27.00 9.84
C VAL A 145 11.51 27.21 8.31
N PRO A 146 12.20 28.24 7.78
CA PRO A 146 12.09 28.62 6.36
C PRO A 146 12.47 27.49 5.41
N ASP A 147 13.57 26.77 5.70
CA ASP A 147 14.08 25.68 4.84
C ASP A 147 13.18 24.42 4.84
N ARG A 148 12.13 24.41 5.62
CA ARG A 148 11.10 23.35 5.72
C ARG A 148 9.69 23.86 5.42
N SER A 149 9.57 25.10 4.98
CA SER A 149 8.30 25.77 4.72
C SER A 149 8.24 26.27 3.29
N ALA A 150 7.06 26.20 2.69
CA ALA A 150 6.76 26.75 1.37
C ALA A 150 5.40 27.45 1.44
N ALA A 151 5.36 28.71 1.00
CA ALA A 151 4.11 29.51 1.05
C ALA A 151 3.37 29.52 -0.29
N THR A 152 4.10 29.30 -1.41
CA THR A 152 3.53 29.36 -2.75
C THR A 152 3.31 27.96 -3.29
N PRO A 153 2.13 27.65 -3.82
CA PRO A 153 1.92 26.40 -4.52
C PRO A 153 2.85 26.25 -5.74
N GLU A 154 3.33 25.04 -5.96
CA GLU A 154 4.19 24.67 -7.08
C GLU A 154 3.72 23.34 -7.67
N GLU A 155 3.51 23.29 -8.98
CA GLU A 155 3.21 22.06 -9.69
C GLU A 155 4.51 21.43 -10.19
N LEU A 156 4.75 20.19 -9.80
CA LEU A 156 5.93 19.43 -10.12
C LEU A 156 5.55 18.22 -10.97
N GLN A 157 6.16 18.11 -12.16
CA GLN A 157 6.00 16.92 -12.99
C GLN A 157 6.77 15.77 -12.36
N SER A 158 6.07 14.71 -12.04
CA SER A 158 6.58 13.65 -11.19
C SER A 158 6.38 12.28 -11.83
N GLY A 159 7.14 11.30 -11.36
CA GLY A 159 7.02 9.93 -11.83
C GLY A 159 7.57 8.94 -10.81
N ALA A 160 7.05 7.73 -10.85
CA ALA A 160 7.50 6.63 -10.04
C ALA A 160 7.71 5.36 -10.87
N SER A 161 8.83 4.68 -10.61
CA SER A 161 9.10 3.32 -11.08
C SER A 161 8.83 2.35 -9.94
N LEU A 162 8.16 1.24 -10.24
CA LEU A 162 7.70 0.25 -9.28
C LEU A 162 8.17 -1.14 -9.67
N LEU A 163 8.35 -1.98 -8.66
CA LEU A 163 8.56 -3.41 -8.80
C LEU A 163 7.52 -4.14 -7.93
N TRP A 164 6.90 -5.18 -8.47
CA TRP A 164 6.05 -6.07 -7.69
C TRP A 164 6.89 -6.95 -6.77
N ASN A 165 6.55 -6.96 -5.49
CA ASN A 165 7.22 -7.78 -4.49
C ASN A 165 6.28 -8.91 -4.04
N GLU A 166 6.62 -10.14 -4.43
CA GLU A 166 5.83 -11.34 -4.13
C GLU A 166 5.70 -11.63 -2.63
N ASP A 167 6.75 -11.37 -1.85
CA ASP A 167 6.74 -11.63 -0.41
C ASP A 167 5.81 -10.65 0.33
N LEU A 168 5.73 -9.41 -0.15
CA LEU A 168 4.85 -8.38 0.39
C LEU A 168 3.45 -8.44 -0.22
N GLN A 169 3.29 -9.10 -1.38
CA GLN A 169 2.07 -9.03 -2.20
C GLN A 169 1.67 -7.57 -2.42
N SER A 170 2.63 -6.76 -2.88
CA SER A 170 2.47 -5.32 -3.06
C SER A 170 3.55 -4.77 -4.00
N TRP A 171 3.29 -3.63 -4.57
CA TRP A 171 4.30 -2.82 -5.23
C TRP A 171 5.32 -2.27 -4.23
N VAL A 172 6.54 -1.99 -4.70
CA VAL A 172 7.56 -1.20 -3.99
C VAL A 172 8.13 -0.15 -4.95
N ILE A 173 8.45 1.03 -4.42
CA ILE A 173 9.06 2.11 -5.20
C ILE A 173 10.53 1.81 -5.44
N THR A 174 10.97 1.75 -6.71
CA THR A 174 12.38 1.62 -7.10
C THR A 174 12.96 2.92 -7.62
N GLY A 175 12.10 3.84 -8.06
CA GLY A 175 12.48 5.19 -8.48
C GLY A 175 11.37 6.18 -8.20
N LEU A 176 11.73 7.37 -7.74
CA LEU A 176 10.81 8.48 -7.53
C LEU A 176 11.47 9.77 -8.00
N THR A 177 10.77 10.50 -8.87
CA THR A 177 11.16 11.83 -9.31
C THR A 177 10.06 12.80 -8.91
N VAL A 178 10.43 13.91 -8.29
CA VAL A 178 9.53 15.01 -7.92
C VAL A 178 10.18 16.31 -8.42
N GLY A 179 9.63 16.88 -9.50
CA GLY A 179 10.12 18.11 -10.14
C GLY A 179 11.24 17.91 -11.12
#